data_6ae3c0bbdb951d5cdd826cd8f7cfdb9d
#
_entry.id   6ae3c0bbdb951d5cdd826cd8f7cfdb9d
#
_cell.length_a   1.000
_cell.length_b   1.000
_cell.length_c   1.000
_cell.angle_alpha   90.00
_cell.angle_beta   90.00
_cell.angle_gamma   90.00
#
_symmetry.space_group_name_H-M   'P 1'
#
loop_
_entity.id
_entity.type
_entity.pdbx_description
1 polymer ?
#
loop_
_entity_poly.entity_id
_entity_poly.type
_entity_poly.pdbx_seq_one_letter_code
_entity_poly.pdbx_strand_id
1 'polypeptide(L)'
;MSEELTVLNPKRIRNRRVKVFGLMFVSTLLATIKWTYVIPTDSTLLTKFLMVALFVLTFAWIALFFWSSIFGFFELLFRRGVPGITWVPEDTKLSTRTAVLMPVYNECSRDVFANLLAMADDLDKTGQGKAFDMFVLSDTTNPKLWVEEERCWLEAKKLMPKTINLYYRRRAKNTARKSGNIEDFCVKWGCYYDFMIVLDADSLMNGKTMLKMAQLMENNQHTGIIQAPPMTVGGHTLFARMQQFAGKVYGPIVAAGLAYWQVGDSNYWGHNAIIRVKAFMECCGLPVLEGKAPFGG
;
A
#
# COMPACT_ATOMS: atom_id res chain seq x y z
N MET A 1 -5.16 22.18 23.00
CA MET A 1 -4.51 22.38 21.67
C MET A 1 -4.29 21.07 20.92
N SER A 2 -5.02 20.00 21.23
CA SER A 2 -4.82 18.64 20.72
C SER A 2 -5.96 18.07 19.86
N GLU A 3 -7.14 18.66 19.86
CA GLU A 3 -8.28 18.13 19.09
C GLU A 3 -8.46 18.72 17.67
N GLU A 4 -7.92 19.89 17.39
CA GLU A 4 -8.07 20.53 16.06
C GLU A 4 -7.13 19.98 14.97
N LEU A 5 -6.16 19.13 15.31
CA LEU A 5 -5.21 18.55 14.34
C LEU A 5 -5.72 17.28 13.67
N THR A 6 -6.75 16.63 14.22
CA THR A 6 -7.25 15.33 13.77
C THR A 6 -8.27 15.42 12.64
N VAL A 7 -8.95 16.53 12.47
CA VAL A 7 -9.87 16.72 11.33
C VAL A 7 -9.17 17.48 10.22
N LEU A 8 -9.01 16.83 9.09
CA LEU A 8 -8.45 17.43 7.88
C LEU A 8 -9.30 18.61 7.44
N ASN A 9 -8.82 19.83 7.66
CA ASN A 9 -9.53 21.03 7.22
C ASN A 9 -9.61 21.08 5.68
N PRO A 10 -10.81 21.02 5.06
CA PRO A 10 -10.97 20.98 3.61
C PRO A 10 -10.28 22.14 2.87
N LYS A 11 -10.24 23.35 3.48
CA LYS A 11 -9.52 24.50 2.93
C LYS A 11 -8.01 24.25 2.86
N ARG A 12 -7.44 23.57 3.87
CA ARG A 12 -6.02 23.26 3.90
C ARG A 12 -5.65 22.22 2.86
N ILE A 13 -6.47 21.19 2.70
CA ILE A 13 -6.32 20.18 1.64
C ILE A 13 -6.37 20.85 0.27
N ARG A 14 -7.41 21.64 0.01
CA ARG A 14 -7.56 22.38 -1.24
C ARG A 14 -6.34 23.25 -1.55
N ASN A 15 -5.83 23.99 -0.57
CA ASN A 15 -4.65 24.82 -0.76
C ASN A 15 -3.39 24.03 -1.12
N ARG A 16 -3.21 22.84 -0.54
CA ARG A 16 -2.09 21.95 -0.92
C ARG A 16 -2.22 21.48 -2.37
N ARG A 17 -3.41 21.04 -2.77
CA ARG A 17 -3.73 20.63 -4.15
C ARG A 17 -3.53 21.78 -5.13
N VAL A 18 -4.07 22.97 -4.82
CA VAL A 18 -3.90 24.17 -5.66
C VAL A 18 -2.42 24.51 -5.86
N LYS A 19 -1.58 24.38 -4.82
CA LYS A 19 -0.14 24.62 -4.95
C LYS A 19 0.51 23.62 -5.91
N VAL A 20 0.27 22.30 -5.73
CA VAL A 20 0.91 21.28 -6.58
C VAL A 20 0.42 21.36 -8.01
N PHE A 21 -0.90 21.36 -8.22
CA PHE A 21 -1.50 21.41 -9.56
C PHE A 21 -1.30 22.76 -10.26
N GLY A 22 -1.32 23.87 -9.53
CA GLY A 22 -1.05 25.20 -10.06
C GLY A 22 0.40 25.31 -10.58
N LEU A 23 1.38 24.84 -9.80
CA LEU A 23 2.78 24.83 -10.22
C LEU A 23 3.01 23.85 -11.38
N MET A 24 2.38 22.68 -11.37
CA MET A 24 2.38 21.76 -12.51
C MET A 24 1.83 22.44 -13.77
N PHE A 25 0.70 23.11 -13.68
CA PHE A 25 0.07 23.80 -14.81
C PHE A 25 0.96 24.94 -15.36
N VAL A 26 1.48 25.80 -14.48
CA VAL A 26 2.35 26.92 -14.87
C VAL A 26 3.64 26.42 -15.54
N SER A 27 4.30 25.42 -14.95
CA SER A 27 5.54 24.85 -15.53
C SER A 27 5.27 24.16 -16.86
N THR A 28 4.15 23.44 -17.00
CA THR A 28 3.75 22.80 -18.26
C THR A 28 3.45 23.84 -19.33
N LEU A 29 2.73 24.92 -19.00
CA LEU A 29 2.43 26.00 -19.92
C LEU A 29 3.70 26.67 -20.45
N LEU A 30 4.61 27.04 -19.54
CA LEU A 30 5.90 27.66 -19.90
C LEU A 30 6.76 26.74 -20.78
N ALA A 31 6.83 25.45 -20.43
CA ALA A 31 7.55 24.47 -21.22
C ALA A 31 6.92 24.26 -22.61
N THR A 32 5.59 24.23 -22.69
CA THR A 32 4.86 24.10 -23.96
C THR A 32 5.12 25.30 -24.87
N ILE A 33 5.08 26.52 -24.33
CA ILE A 33 5.42 27.74 -25.11
C ILE A 33 6.83 27.61 -25.66
N LYS A 34 7.81 27.16 -24.85
CA LYS A 34 9.18 26.95 -25.35
C LYS A 34 9.27 25.84 -26.41
N TRP A 35 8.48 24.75 -26.21
CA TRP A 35 8.44 23.64 -27.14
C TRP A 35 7.93 24.05 -28.54
N THR A 36 6.97 24.96 -28.63
CA THR A 36 6.44 25.43 -29.93
C THR A 36 7.53 26.08 -30.83
N TYR A 37 8.58 26.64 -30.23
CA TYR A 37 9.70 27.22 -30.99
C TYR A 37 10.68 26.14 -31.54
N VAL A 38 10.59 24.91 -31.06
CA VAL A 38 11.46 23.80 -31.49
C VAL A 38 10.79 22.96 -32.57
N ILE A 39 9.46 23.06 -32.74
CA ILE A 39 8.71 22.30 -33.74
C ILE A 39 9.08 22.77 -35.13
N PRO A 40 9.45 21.86 -36.07
CA PRO A 40 9.79 22.22 -37.45
C PRO A 40 8.66 22.99 -38.14
N THR A 41 9.03 24.05 -38.83
CA THR A 41 8.08 24.98 -39.49
C THR A 41 7.36 24.35 -40.67
N ASP A 42 7.97 23.37 -41.33
CA ASP A 42 7.48 22.59 -42.49
C ASP A 42 6.52 21.47 -42.13
N SER A 43 6.31 21.20 -40.83
CA SER A 43 5.38 20.18 -40.38
C SER A 43 3.93 20.56 -40.68
N THR A 44 3.08 19.54 -40.99
CA THR A 44 1.65 19.74 -41.17
C THR A 44 0.97 20.22 -39.86
N LEU A 45 -0.18 20.88 -39.97
CA LEU A 45 -0.93 21.35 -38.82
C LEU A 45 -1.30 20.19 -37.86
N LEU A 46 -1.69 19.04 -38.42
CA LEU A 46 -2.02 17.85 -37.64
C LEU A 46 -0.79 17.32 -36.85
N THR A 47 0.37 17.27 -37.52
CA THR A 47 1.61 16.83 -36.86
C THR A 47 1.99 17.77 -35.72
N LYS A 48 1.93 19.09 -35.93
CA LYS A 48 2.18 20.10 -34.88
C LYS A 48 1.25 19.93 -33.72
N PHE A 49 -0.05 19.75 -33.96
CA PHE A 49 -1.06 19.53 -32.92
C PHE A 49 -0.76 18.27 -32.10
N LEU A 50 -0.46 17.15 -32.77
CA LEU A 50 -0.12 15.89 -32.09
C LEU A 50 1.15 16.01 -31.24
N MET A 51 2.18 16.65 -31.78
CA MET A 51 3.44 16.88 -31.04
C MET A 51 3.22 17.72 -29.79
N VAL A 52 2.43 18.80 -29.87
CA VAL A 52 2.11 19.64 -28.72
C VAL A 52 1.25 18.87 -27.71
N ALA A 53 0.22 18.14 -28.15
CA ALA A 53 -0.65 17.36 -27.27
C ALA A 53 0.12 16.29 -26.50
N LEU A 54 0.99 15.53 -27.19
CA LEU A 54 1.85 14.51 -26.54
C LEU A 54 2.84 15.15 -25.57
N PHE A 55 3.43 16.28 -25.96
CA PHE A 55 4.35 17.02 -25.09
C PHE A 55 3.64 17.48 -23.80
N VAL A 56 2.47 18.11 -23.92
CA VAL A 56 1.69 18.59 -22.77
C VAL A 56 1.36 17.44 -21.82
N LEU A 57 0.87 16.30 -22.34
CA LEU A 57 0.54 15.13 -21.53
C LEU A 57 1.77 14.59 -20.79
N THR A 58 2.87 14.41 -21.51
CA THR A 58 4.10 13.85 -20.95
C THR A 58 4.74 14.79 -19.94
N PHE A 59 4.83 16.08 -20.29
CA PHE A 59 5.46 17.06 -19.42
C PHE A 59 4.63 17.36 -18.19
N ALA A 60 3.30 17.41 -18.29
CA ALA A 60 2.43 17.58 -17.14
C ALA A 60 2.60 16.44 -16.12
N TRP A 61 2.74 15.20 -16.61
CA TRP A 61 3.04 14.05 -15.77
C TRP A 61 4.36 14.19 -15.04
N ILE A 62 5.43 14.56 -15.76
CA ILE A 62 6.76 14.80 -15.16
C ILE A 62 6.69 15.94 -14.14
N ALA A 63 6.03 17.05 -14.49
CA ALA A 63 5.89 18.22 -13.62
C ALA A 63 5.11 17.90 -12.35
N LEU A 64 4.07 17.05 -12.42
CA LEU A 64 3.31 16.61 -11.26
C LEU A 64 4.22 15.86 -10.26
N PHE A 65 5.00 14.89 -10.74
CA PHE A 65 5.94 14.15 -9.89
C PHE A 65 7.07 15.03 -9.35
N PHE A 66 7.58 15.94 -10.17
CA PHE A 66 8.60 16.89 -9.75
C PHE A 66 8.12 17.77 -8.60
N TRP A 67 6.97 18.44 -8.74
CA TRP A 67 6.45 19.31 -7.70
C TRP A 67 5.99 18.53 -6.48
N SER A 68 5.41 17.34 -6.65
CA SER A 68 5.12 16.44 -5.54
C SER A 68 6.38 16.10 -4.75
N SER A 69 7.48 15.76 -5.44
CA SER A 69 8.76 15.45 -4.80
C SER A 69 9.37 16.66 -4.08
N ILE A 70 9.26 17.86 -4.63
CA ILE A 70 9.71 19.08 -3.97
C ILE A 70 8.97 19.30 -2.64
N PHE A 71 7.65 19.18 -2.64
CA PHE A 71 6.85 19.27 -1.40
C PHE A 71 7.16 18.14 -0.43
N GLY A 72 7.32 16.90 -0.94
CA GLY A 72 7.71 15.75 -0.14
C GLY A 72 9.07 15.91 0.54
N PHE A 73 10.05 16.43 -0.19
CA PHE A 73 11.37 16.76 0.36
C PHE A 73 11.26 17.73 1.54
N PHE A 74 10.49 18.81 1.39
CA PHE A 74 10.31 19.77 2.48
C PHE A 74 9.52 19.20 3.66
N GLU A 75 8.51 18.34 3.43
CA GLU A 75 7.80 17.65 4.51
C GLU A 75 8.75 16.75 5.33
N LEU A 76 9.63 16.00 4.66
CA LEU A 76 10.64 15.17 5.33
C LEU A 76 11.69 16.01 6.04
N LEU A 77 12.20 17.08 5.40
CA LEU A 77 13.22 17.96 5.95
C LEU A 77 12.75 18.61 7.25
N PHE A 78 11.49 19.09 7.29
CA PHE A 78 10.91 19.74 8.45
C PHE A 78 10.19 18.77 9.40
N ARG A 79 10.22 17.46 9.13
CA ARG A 79 9.60 16.39 9.95
C ARG A 79 8.14 16.68 10.31
N ARG A 80 7.35 17.16 9.35
CA ARG A 80 5.96 17.59 9.59
C ARG A 80 4.96 16.46 9.77
N GLY A 81 5.39 15.20 9.61
CA GLY A 81 4.53 14.04 9.73
C GLY A 81 3.51 13.90 8.60
N VAL A 82 2.70 12.84 8.64
CA VAL A 82 1.65 12.60 7.65
C VAL A 82 0.42 13.43 8.02
N PRO A 83 -0.13 14.22 7.09
CA PRO A 83 -1.32 15.02 7.37
C PRO A 83 -2.51 14.16 7.79
N GLY A 84 -3.19 14.56 8.86
CA GLY A 84 -4.35 13.85 9.39
C GLY A 84 -4.04 12.61 10.23
N ILE A 85 -2.76 12.30 10.47
CA ILE A 85 -2.33 11.22 11.34
C ILE A 85 -1.67 11.79 12.57
N THR A 86 -2.25 11.51 13.73
CA THR A 86 -1.63 11.80 15.04
C THR A 86 -0.68 10.67 15.39
N TRP A 87 0.60 11.01 15.54
CA TRP A 87 1.64 10.05 15.92
C TRP A 87 1.54 9.68 17.39
N VAL A 88 1.92 8.45 17.69
CA VAL A 88 1.93 7.89 19.04
C VAL A 88 3.35 7.48 19.44
N PRO A 89 3.70 7.48 20.74
CA PRO A 89 4.97 6.94 21.23
C PRO A 89 5.16 5.46 20.82
N GLU A 90 6.41 5.03 20.73
CA GLU A 90 6.73 3.63 20.30
C GLU A 90 6.32 2.59 21.35
N ASP A 91 6.29 2.98 22.63
CA ASP A 91 5.93 2.13 23.77
C ASP A 91 4.41 2.01 24.00
N THR A 92 3.59 2.65 23.16
CA THR A 92 2.13 2.57 23.25
C THR A 92 1.67 1.11 23.10
N LYS A 93 0.95 0.62 24.11
CA LYS A 93 0.39 -0.74 24.09
C LYS A 93 -0.89 -0.79 23.26
N LEU A 94 -1.04 -1.87 22.48
CA LEU A 94 -2.25 -2.13 21.73
C LEU A 94 -3.33 -2.73 22.64
N SER A 95 -4.57 -2.27 22.46
CA SER A 95 -5.79 -2.88 23.01
C SER A 95 -6.58 -3.63 21.94
N THR A 96 -6.30 -3.37 20.67
CA THR A 96 -6.96 -3.93 19.49
C THR A 96 -6.26 -5.18 18.97
N ARG A 97 -6.97 -5.96 18.14
CA ARG A 97 -6.44 -7.16 17.48
C ARG A 97 -6.29 -6.95 15.97
N THR A 98 -5.18 -7.40 15.44
CA THR A 98 -4.83 -7.27 14.02
C THR A 98 -4.59 -8.64 13.39
N ALA A 99 -5.26 -8.93 12.26
CA ALA A 99 -4.96 -10.08 11.43
C ALA A 99 -3.94 -9.71 10.35
N VAL A 100 -2.85 -10.46 10.24
CA VAL A 100 -1.89 -10.35 9.11
C VAL A 100 -2.30 -11.37 8.06
N LEU A 101 -2.75 -10.89 6.91
CA LEU A 101 -3.30 -11.69 5.82
C LEU A 101 -2.28 -11.82 4.69
N MET A 102 -1.95 -13.05 4.34
CA MET A 102 -1.08 -13.39 3.21
C MET A 102 -1.86 -14.26 2.21
N PRO A 103 -2.53 -13.64 1.22
CA PRO A 103 -3.15 -14.36 0.12
C PRO A 103 -2.09 -15.02 -0.75
N VAL A 104 -2.25 -16.31 -1.06
CA VAL A 104 -1.32 -17.10 -1.89
C VAL A 104 -2.05 -17.80 -3.03
N TYR A 105 -1.38 -17.91 -4.19
CA TYR A 105 -1.92 -18.59 -5.37
C TYR A 105 -0.79 -19.24 -6.17
N ASN A 106 -0.61 -20.56 -6.00
CA ASN A 106 0.44 -21.36 -6.67
C ASN A 106 1.89 -20.85 -6.43
N GLU A 107 2.14 -20.23 -5.27
CA GLU A 107 3.45 -19.71 -4.86
C GLU A 107 4.36 -20.83 -4.30
N CYS A 108 5.65 -20.51 -4.14
CA CYS A 108 6.57 -21.40 -3.45
C CYS A 108 6.25 -21.46 -1.94
N SER A 109 5.66 -22.55 -1.50
CA SER A 109 5.21 -22.70 -0.10
C SER A 109 6.32 -22.49 0.92
N ARG A 110 7.55 -22.95 0.63
CA ARG A 110 8.69 -22.80 1.55
C ARG A 110 9.03 -21.34 1.78
N ASP A 111 9.06 -20.53 0.72
CA ASP A 111 9.40 -19.12 0.80
C ASP A 111 8.31 -18.34 1.56
N VAL A 112 7.04 -18.63 1.26
CA VAL A 112 5.87 -18.04 1.95
C VAL A 112 5.96 -18.27 3.46
N PHE A 113 6.14 -19.53 3.89
CA PHE A 113 6.15 -19.85 5.32
C PHE A 113 7.46 -19.42 6.00
N ALA A 114 8.60 -19.39 5.30
CA ALA A 114 9.83 -18.82 5.82
C ALA A 114 9.71 -17.32 6.08
N ASN A 115 9.11 -16.58 5.14
CA ASN A 115 8.84 -15.16 5.28
C ASN A 115 7.89 -14.88 6.46
N LEU A 116 6.83 -15.68 6.61
CA LEU A 116 5.90 -15.57 7.75
C LEU A 116 6.58 -15.80 9.09
N LEU A 117 7.43 -16.84 9.19
CA LEU A 117 8.18 -17.11 10.42
C LEU A 117 9.13 -15.96 10.76
N ALA A 118 9.86 -15.44 9.78
CA ALA A 118 10.76 -14.31 9.99
C ALA A 118 10.01 -13.05 10.46
N MET A 119 8.83 -12.77 9.89
CA MET A 119 7.97 -11.66 10.31
C MET A 119 7.40 -11.89 11.73
N ALA A 120 7.01 -13.13 12.05
CA ALA A 120 6.47 -13.48 13.37
C ALA A 120 7.53 -13.31 14.46
N ASP A 121 8.75 -13.79 14.23
CA ASP A 121 9.86 -13.63 15.17
C ASP A 121 10.20 -12.15 15.41
N ASP A 122 10.21 -11.36 14.35
CA ASP A 122 10.51 -9.92 14.47
C ASP A 122 9.37 -9.16 15.18
N LEU A 123 8.13 -9.56 14.95
CA LEU A 123 6.96 -9.00 15.62
C LEU A 123 6.93 -9.38 17.11
N ASP A 124 7.26 -10.63 17.45
CA ASP A 124 7.33 -11.11 18.84
C ASP A 124 8.36 -10.31 19.66
N LYS A 125 9.52 -9.97 19.06
CA LYS A 125 10.56 -9.13 19.69
C LYS A 125 10.06 -7.74 20.08
N THR A 126 8.95 -7.28 19.52
CA THR A 126 8.32 -6.01 19.94
C THR A 126 7.62 -6.09 21.31
N GLY A 127 7.44 -7.31 21.84
CA GLY A 127 6.72 -7.56 23.09
C GLY A 127 5.19 -7.47 22.98
N GLN A 128 4.64 -7.21 21.78
CA GLN A 128 3.20 -7.06 21.53
C GLN A 128 2.64 -8.10 20.53
N GLY A 129 3.34 -9.20 20.32
CA GLY A 129 2.93 -10.29 19.41
C GLY A 129 1.51 -10.81 19.65
N LYS A 130 1.04 -10.81 20.93
CA LYS A 130 -0.32 -11.26 21.30
C LYS A 130 -1.46 -10.48 20.65
N ALA A 131 -1.21 -9.26 20.17
CA ALA A 131 -2.19 -8.45 19.47
C ALA A 131 -2.36 -8.88 18.00
N PHE A 132 -1.57 -9.83 17.51
CA PHE A 132 -1.53 -10.23 16.11
C PHE A 132 -1.75 -11.72 15.94
N ASP A 133 -2.46 -12.07 14.87
CA ASP A 133 -2.54 -13.43 14.33
C ASP A 133 -2.20 -13.42 12.85
N MET A 134 -1.58 -14.48 12.34
CA MET A 134 -1.18 -14.61 10.94
C MET A 134 -2.05 -15.62 10.20
N PHE A 135 -2.46 -15.27 8.99
CA PHE A 135 -3.31 -16.09 8.13
C PHE A 135 -2.68 -16.29 6.76
N VAL A 136 -2.51 -17.52 6.34
CA VAL A 136 -2.29 -17.90 4.94
C VAL A 136 -3.64 -18.18 4.31
N LEU A 137 -4.00 -17.36 3.33
CA LEU A 137 -5.29 -17.43 2.64
C LEU A 137 -5.06 -18.01 1.23
N SER A 138 -5.12 -19.35 1.11
CA SER A 138 -4.78 -20.05 -0.12
C SER A 138 -5.95 -20.10 -1.10
N ASP A 139 -5.64 -19.70 -2.35
CA ASP A 139 -6.46 -19.90 -3.55
C ASP A 139 -5.76 -20.88 -4.52
N THR A 140 -4.73 -21.60 -4.06
CA THR A 140 -3.92 -22.52 -4.85
C THR A 140 -4.79 -23.62 -5.48
N THR A 141 -4.64 -23.77 -6.77
CA THR A 141 -5.40 -24.74 -7.60
C THR A 141 -4.59 -25.99 -7.92
N ASN A 142 -3.25 -25.92 -7.83
CA ASN A 142 -2.38 -27.06 -8.10
C ASN A 142 -2.37 -28.03 -6.90
N PRO A 143 -2.82 -29.31 -7.05
CA PRO A 143 -2.90 -30.27 -5.96
C PRO A 143 -1.55 -30.55 -5.28
N LYS A 144 -0.47 -30.56 -6.01
CA LYS A 144 0.88 -30.79 -5.45
C LYS A 144 1.29 -29.63 -4.53
N LEU A 145 0.96 -28.40 -4.93
CA LEU A 145 1.34 -27.22 -4.15
C LEU A 145 0.50 -27.09 -2.88
N TRP A 146 -0.83 -27.31 -2.93
CA TRP A 146 -1.61 -27.15 -1.70
C TRP A 146 -1.29 -28.22 -0.65
N VAL A 147 -0.91 -29.46 -1.05
CA VAL A 147 -0.43 -30.47 -0.10
C VAL A 147 0.92 -30.03 0.53
N GLU A 148 1.78 -29.40 -0.26
CA GLU A 148 3.02 -28.81 0.25
C GLU A 148 2.76 -27.62 1.17
N GLU A 149 1.77 -26.75 0.85
CA GLU A 149 1.33 -25.65 1.71
C GLU A 149 0.88 -26.17 3.09
N GLU A 150 0.03 -27.21 3.13
CA GLU A 150 -0.44 -27.80 4.37
C GLU A 150 0.70 -28.39 5.20
N ARG A 151 1.66 -29.09 4.54
CA ARG A 151 2.86 -29.59 5.21
C ARG A 151 3.70 -28.46 5.79
N CYS A 152 4.00 -27.44 4.99
CA CYS A 152 4.77 -26.27 5.44
C CYS A 152 4.07 -25.52 6.56
N TRP A 153 2.72 -25.40 6.51
CA TRP A 153 1.94 -24.82 7.60
C TRP A 153 2.10 -25.60 8.92
N LEU A 154 2.00 -26.94 8.88
CA LEU A 154 2.15 -27.78 10.07
C LEU A 154 3.55 -27.66 10.68
N GLU A 155 4.60 -27.57 9.84
CA GLU A 155 5.97 -27.36 10.27
C GLU A 155 6.16 -25.95 10.86
N ALA A 156 5.70 -24.92 10.15
CA ALA A 156 5.79 -23.52 10.58
C ALA A 156 5.05 -23.29 11.90
N LYS A 157 3.86 -23.89 12.07
CA LYS A 157 3.07 -23.78 13.32
C LYS A 157 3.83 -24.25 14.56
N LYS A 158 4.74 -25.23 14.42
CA LYS A 158 5.58 -25.71 15.54
C LYS A 158 6.70 -24.72 15.89
N LEU A 159 7.12 -23.91 14.91
CA LEU A 159 8.21 -22.94 15.04
C LEU A 159 7.72 -21.53 15.39
N MET A 160 6.42 -21.28 15.30
CA MET A 160 5.84 -19.97 15.63
C MET A 160 6.10 -19.55 17.08
N PRO A 161 6.37 -18.27 17.35
CA PRO A 161 6.35 -17.72 18.70
C PRO A 161 5.02 -18.03 19.39
N LYS A 162 5.06 -18.41 20.68
CA LYS A 162 3.85 -18.79 21.45
C LYS A 162 2.82 -17.66 21.58
N THR A 163 3.19 -16.43 21.30
CA THR A 163 2.35 -15.23 21.37
C THR A 163 1.51 -15.02 20.12
N ILE A 164 1.89 -15.62 18.99
CA ILE A 164 1.27 -15.39 17.68
C ILE A 164 0.70 -16.69 17.13
N ASN A 165 -0.57 -16.70 16.74
CA ASN A 165 -1.17 -17.86 16.12
C ASN A 165 -0.99 -17.82 14.60
N LEU A 166 -0.77 -18.99 13.98
CA LEU A 166 -0.71 -19.16 12.54
C LEU A 166 -1.86 -20.02 12.06
N TYR A 167 -2.69 -19.46 11.20
CA TYR A 167 -3.83 -20.11 10.58
C TYR A 167 -3.60 -20.31 9.09
N TYR A 168 -4.12 -21.40 8.55
CA TYR A 168 -4.14 -21.71 7.13
C TYR A 168 -5.56 -22.02 6.69
N ARG A 169 -6.00 -21.41 5.60
CA ARG A 169 -7.28 -21.69 5.00
C ARG A 169 -7.16 -21.70 3.47
N ARG A 170 -7.67 -22.77 2.84
CA ARG A 170 -7.78 -22.88 1.39
C ARG A 170 -9.25 -22.80 0.98
N ARG A 171 -9.52 -22.02 -0.08
CA ARG A 171 -10.84 -21.98 -0.73
C ARG A 171 -10.89 -23.05 -1.85
N ALA A 172 -12.06 -23.68 -2.01
CA ALA A 172 -12.31 -24.60 -3.11
C ALA A 172 -12.54 -23.86 -4.45
N LYS A 173 -13.11 -22.65 -4.38
CA LYS A 173 -13.35 -21.76 -5.54
C LYS A 173 -12.77 -20.40 -5.24
N ASN A 174 -11.89 -19.91 -6.11
CA ASN A 174 -11.23 -18.60 -5.99
C ASN A 174 -12.02 -17.48 -6.68
N THR A 175 -13.33 -17.42 -6.42
CA THR A 175 -14.22 -16.37 -6.91
C THR A 175 -13.69 -15.00 -6.51
N ALA A 176 -13.73 -14.02 -7.43
CA ALA A 176 -13.20 -12.67 -7.25
C ALA A 176 -11.72 -12.61 -6.81
N ARG A 177 -10.95 -13.69 -7.03
CA ARG A 177 -9.50 -13.76 -6.82
C ARG A 177 -9.07 -13.20 -5.45
N LYS A 178 -8.01 -12.37 -5.37
CA LYS A 178 -7.46 -11.81 -4.13
C LYS A 178 -8.51 -11.00 -3.33
N SER A 179 -9.32 -10.17 -3.99
CA SER A 179 -10.36 -9.39 -3.30
C SER A 179 -11.42 -10.27 -2.64
N GLY A 180 -11.96 -11.26 -3.38
CA GLY A 180 -12.91 -12.22 -2.81
C GLY A 180 -12.28 -13.15 -1.77
N ASN A 181 -10.95 -13.35 -1.81
CA ASN A 181 -10.25 -14.12 -0.78
C ASN A 181 -10.20 -13.35 0.54
N ILE A 182 -9.96 -12.04 0.49
CA ILE A 182 -9.98 -11.16 1.67
C ILE A 182 -11.42 -10.97 2.18
N GLU A 183 -12.40 -10.81 1.28
CA GLU A 183 -13.81 -10.72 1.64
C GLU A 183 -14.28 -11.97 2.40
N ASP A 184 -13.96 -13.17 1.89
CA ASP A 184 -14.30 -14.45 2.57
C ASP A 184 -13.67 -14.54 3.97
N PHE A 185 -12.45 -14.02 4.14
CA PHE A 185 -11.85 -13.89 5.47
C PHE A 185 -12.65 -12.94 6.36
N CYS A 186 -12.99 -11.75 5.87
CA CYS A 186 -13.71 -10.74 6.63
C CYS A 186 -15.10 -11.25 7.06
N VAL A 187 -15.82 -11.94 6.18
CA VAL A 187 -17.14 -12.51 6.48
C VAL A 187 -17.07 -13.60 7.58
N LYS A 188 -16.02 -14.44 7.55
CA LYS A 188 -15.91 -15.60 8.46
C LYS A 188 -15.25 -15.26 9.80
N TRP A 189 -14.25 -14.40 9.78
CA TRP A 189 -13.41 -14.13 10.96
C TRP A 189 -13.20 -12.64 11.25
N GLY A 190 -13.65 -11.75 10.35
CA GLY A 190 -13.45 -10.32 10.50
C GLY A 190 -13.96 -9.74 11.83
N CYS A 191 -15.02 -10.33 12.40
CA CYS A 191 -15.59 -9.89 13.68
C CYS A 191 -14.64 -10.05 14.88
N TYR A 192 -13.56 -10.84 14.76
CA TYR A 192 -12.56 -11.03 15.82
C TYR A 192 -11.41 -10.04 15.75
N TYR A 193 -11.34 -9.20 14.71
CA TYR A 193 -10.23 -8.30 14.45
C TYR A 193 -10.71 -6.88 14.16
N ASP A 194 -10.02 -5.91 14.75
CA ASP A 194 -10.26 -4.49 14.48
C ASP A 194 -9.61 -4.08 13.16
N PHE A 195 -8.41 -4.64 12.90
CA PHE A 195 -7.61 -4.33 11.73
C PHE A 195 -7.13 -5.59 11.01
N MET A 196 -6.82 -5.42 9.72
CA MET A 196 -6.10 -6.41 8.92
C MET A 196 -4.94 -5.76 8.19
N ILE A 197 -3.77 -6.40 8.20
CA ILE A 197 -2.62 -6.06 7.36
C ILE A 197 -2.64 -7.00 6.16
N VAL A 198 -2.75 -6.44 4.95
CA VAL A 198 -2.75 -7.23 3.73
C VAL A 198 -1.37 -7.20 3.09
N LEU A 199 -0.80 -8.38 2.86
CA LEU A 199 0.51 -8.58 2.25
C LEU A 199 0.37 -9.31 0.90
N ASP A 200 1.42 -9.32 0.10
CA ASP A 200 1.60 -10.27 -1.01
C ASP A 200 2.44 -11.46 -0.53
N ALA A 201 2.40 -12.57 -1.26
CA ALA A 201 3.07 -13.81 -0.88
C ALA A 201 4.61 -13.68 -0.77
N ASP A 202 5.18 -12.71 -1.49
CA ASP A 202 6.61 -12.37 -1.49
C ASP A 202 6.97 -11.17 -0.59
N SER A 203 5.97 -10.60 0.10
CA SER A 203 6.19 -9.43 0.96
C SER A 203 6.84 -9.80 2.29
N LEU A 204 7.77 -8.93 2.70
CA LEU A 204 8.35 -8.93 4.04
C LEU A 204 8.09 -7.58 4.70
N MET A 205 7.48 -7.61 5.89
CA MET A 205 7.26 -6.40 6.70
C MET A 205 7.83 -6.60 8.09
N ASN A 206 8.67 -5.68 8.55
CA ASN A 206 9.26 -5.82 9.88
C ASN A 206 8.22 -5.61 10.99
N GLY A 207 8.45 -6.25 12.14
CA GLY A 207 7.54 -6.22 13.29
C GLY A 207 7.28 -4.83 13.83
N LYS A 208 8.28 -3.96 13.83
CA LYS A 208 8.12 -2.56 14.26
C LYS A 208 7.18 -1.78 13.35
N THR A 209 7.23 -2.02 12.03
CA THR A 209 6.30 -1.39 11.08
C THR A 209 4.88 -1.88 11.30
N MET A 210 4.67 -3.20 11.44
CA MET A 210 3.35 -3.77 11.74
C MET A 210 2.77 -3.20 13.03
N LEU A 211 3.57 -3.18 14.10
CA LEU A 211 3.19 -2.59 15.38
C LEU A 211 2.84 -1.11 15.23
N LYS A 212 3.70 -0.33 14.57
CA LYS A 212 3.47 1.12 14.41
C LYS A 212 2.21 1.41 13.61
N MET A 213 1.94 0.65 12.55
CA MET A 213 0.72 0.79 11.75
C MET A 213 -0.53 0.50 12.61
N ALA A 214 -0.52 -0.54 13.44
CA ALA A 214 -1.63 -0.87 14.34
C ALA A 214 -1.84 0.22 15.40
N GLN A 215 -0.77 0.72 16.03
CA GLN A 215 -0.83 1.83 16.98
C GLN A 215 -1.41 3.10 16.35
N LEU A 216 -1.00 3.43 15.11
CA LEU A 216 -1.53 4.57 14.39
C LEU A 216 -3.02 4.41 14.07
N MET A 217 -3.44 3.21 13.64
CA MET A 217 -4.85 2.92 13.36
C MET A 217 -5.73 2.98 14.62
N GLU A 218 -5.22 2.50 15.76
CA GLU A 218 -5.94 2.56 17.04
C GLU A 218 -6.13 3.99 17.50
N ASN A 219 -5.08 4.82 17.39
CA ASN A 219 -5.12 6.21 17.83
C ASN A 219 -5.86 7.16 16.87
N ASN A 220 -6.03 6.77 15.61
CA ASN A 220 -6.67 7.57 14.57
C ASN A 220 -7.97 6.89 14.10
N GLN A 221 -9.04 7.03 14.88
CA GLN A 221 -10.30 6.29 14.69
C GLN A 221 -11.01 6.58 13.36
N HIS A 222 -10.79 7.76 12.78
CA HIS A 222 -11.36 8.16 11.49
C HIS A 222 -10.55 7.66 10.29
N THR A 223 -9.41 7.00 10.52
CA THR A 223 -8.58 6.46 9.45
C THR A 223 -9.05 5.06 9.07
N GLY A 224 -9.40 4.87 7.80
CA GLY A 224 -9.82 3.58 7.26
C GLY A 224 -8.64 2.70 6.82
N ILE A 225 -7.56 3.32 6.31
CA ILE A 225 -6.38 2.63 5.77
C ILE A 225 -5.10 3.43 6.00
N ILE A 226 -4.01 2.75 6.31
CA ILE A 226 -2.65 3.30 6.31
C ILE A 226 -1.79 2.41 5.42
N GLN A 227 -1.20 3.02 4.38
CA GLN A 227 -0.34 2.36 3.40
C GLN A 227 1.13 2.57 3.75
N ALA A 228 1.89 1.50 3.90
CA ALA A 228 3.36 1.57 3.98
C ALA A 228 3.96 1.49 2.57
N PRO A 229 4.87 2.41 2.18
CA PRO A 229 5.52 2.34 0.87
C PRO A 229 6.37 1.06 0.78
N PRO A 230 6.16 0.20 -0.23
CA PRO A 230 7.00 -0.97 -0.44
C PRO A 230 8.37 -0.56 -0.98
N MET A 231 9.40 -1.31 -0.55
CA MET A 231 10.75 -1.17 -1.09
C MET A 231 11.17 -2.50 -1.73
N THR A 232 11.66 -2.43 -2.96
CA THR A 232 12.21 -3.60 -3.65
C THR A 232 13.49 -4.05 -2.97
N VAL A 233 13.62 -5.34 -2.67
CA VAL A 233 14.81 -5.96 -2.07
C VAL A 233 15.25 -7.17 -2.90
N GLY A 234 16.46 -7.70 -2.65
CA GLY A 234 16.93 -8.92 -3.30
C GLY A 234 17.27 -8.77 -4.79
N GLY A 235 17.57 -7.56 -5.28
CA GLY A 235 17.97 -7.36 -6.67
C GLY A 235 19.32 -7.95 -7.00
N HIS A 236 19.38 -8.91 -7.95
CA HIS A 236 20.62 -9.58 -8.39
C HIS A 236 21.14 -9.07 -9.74
N THR A 237 20.25 -8.59 -10.63
CA THR A 237 20.64 -7.99 -11.92
C THR A 237 20.98 -6.51 -11.76
N LEU A 238 21.77 -5.95 -12.68
CA LEU A 238 22.07 -4.52 -12.69
C LEU A 238 20.79 -3.67 -12.67
N PHE A 239 19.82 -4.01 -13.51
CA PHE A 239 18.54 -3.30 -13.59
C PHE A 239 17.76 -3.37 -12.27
N ALA A 240 17.64 -4.56 -11.66
CA ALA A 240 16.97 -4.73 -10.38
C ALA A 240 17.67 -3.94 -9.24
N ARG A 241 19.00 -3.90 -9.23
CA ARG A 241 19.77 -3.11 -8.26
C ARG A 241 19.59 -1.60 -8.46
N MET A 242 19.51 -1.14 -9.72
CA MET A 242 19.19 0.27 -10.02
C MET A 242 17.79 0.64 -9.55
N GLN A 243 16.80 -0.20 -9.78
CA GLN A 243 15.43 -0.03 -9.28
C GLN A 243 15.40 0.02 -7.74
N GLN A 244 16.11 -0.89 -7.08
CA GLN A 244 16.23 -0.94 -5.62
C GLN A 244 16.88 0.33 -5.06
N PHE A 245 17.94 0.80 -5.68
CA PHE A 245 18.61 2.07 -5.34
C PHE A 245 17.65 3.26 -5.51
N ALA A 246 16.97 3.35 -6.65
CA ALA A 246 15.99 4.40 -6.94
C ALA A 246 14.86 4.40 -5.89
N GLY A 247 14.27 3.22 -5.58
CA GLY A 247 13.24 3.08 -4.55
C GLY A 247 13.71 3.54 -3.16
N LYS A 248 14.96 3.24 -2.80
CA LYS A 248 15.54 3.66 -1.51
C LYS A 248 15.79 5.16 -1.43
N VAL A 249 16.24 5.79 -2.51
CA VAL A 249 16.60 7.21 -2.55
C VAL A 249 15.37 8.09 -2.78
N TYR A 250 14.57 7.78 -3.79
CA TYR A 250 13.42 8.60 -4.18
C TYR A 250 12.12 8.19 -3.52
N GLY A 251 11.97 6.91 -3.14
CA GLY A 251 10.73 6.37 -2.59
C GLY A 251 10.16 7.18 -1.42
N PRO A 252 10.92 7.46 -0.37
CA PRO A 252 10.45 8.26 0.77
C PRO A 252 10.00 9.66 0.37
N ILE A 253 10.74 10.32 -0.54
CA ILE A 253 10.43 11.67 -1.01
C ILE A 253 9.10 11.68 -1.80
N VAL A 254 8.96 10.73 -2.73
CA VAL A 254 7.74 10.58 -3.54
C VAL A 254 6.54 10.23 -2.65
N ALA A 255 6.69 9.28 -1.73
CA ALA A 255 5.63 8.90 -0.81
C ALA A 255 5.16 10.08 0.07
N ALA A 256 6.10 10.86 0.63
CA ALA A 256 5.79 12.06 1.39
C ALA A 256 5.10 13.12 0.52
N GLY A 257 5.52 13.28 -0.74
CA GLY A 257 4.92 14.19 -1.70
C GLY A 257 3.49 13.82 -2.08
N LEU A 258 3.24 12.53 -2.31
CA LEU A 258 1.89 12.02 -2.55
C LEU A 258 1.01 12.22 -1.31
N ALA A 259 1.50 11.87 -0.13
CA ALA A 259 0.79 12.08 1.14
C ALA A 259 0.48 13.57 1.39
N TYR A 260 1.33 14.49 0.93
CA TYR A 260 1.14 15.93 1.11
C TYR A 260 -0.15 16.45 0.48
N TRP A 261 -0.50 16.01 -0.73
CA TRP A 261 -1.65 16.55 -1.47
C TRP A 261 -2.82 15.57 -1.64
N GLN A 262 -2.57 14.26 -1.65
CA GLN A 262 -3.65 13.26 -1.69
C GLN A 262 -4.41 13.22 -0.37
N VAL A 263 -3.69 13.24 0.73
CA VAL A 263 -4.22 13.19 2.09
C VAL A 263 -5.17 12.00 2.28
N GLY A 264 -6.48 12.21 2.48
CA GLY A 264 -7.47 11.16 2.65
C GLY A 264 -7.96 10.49 1.35
N ASP A 265 -7.62 11.04 0.17
CA ASP A 265 -8.05 10.53 -1.14
C ASP A 265 -6.92 9.75 -1.84
N SER A 266 -6.10 9.01 -1.09
CA SER A 266 -5.01 8.21 -1.63
C SER A 266 -5.50 6.88 -2.20
N ASN A 267 -4.76 6.35 -3.18
CA ASN A 267 -5.03 5.04 -3.75
C ASN A 267 -4.42 3.93 -2.88
N TYR A 268 -5.18 2.85 -2.69
CA TYR A 268 -4.67 1.60 -2.14
C TYR A 268 -3.89 0.83 -3.21
N TRP A 269 -2.67 0.40 -2.88
CA TRP A 269 -1.78 -0.30 -3.83
C TRP A 269 -1.95 -1.82 -3.84
N GLY A 270 -2.89 -2.35 -3.06
CA GLY A 270 -3.24 -3.78 -3.04
C GLY A 270 -2.48 -4.61 -2.01
N HIS A 271 -1.43 -4.08 -1.39
CA HIS A 271 -0.62 -4.77 -0.38
C HIS A 271 0.11 -3.78 0.55
N ASN A 272 0.78 -4.29 1.59
CA ASN A 272 1.55 -3.52 2.57
C ASN A 272 0.74 -2.38 3.23
N ALA A 273 -0.51 -2.64 3.53
CA ALA A 273 -1.40 -1.70 4.18
C ALA A 273 -2.13 -2.35 5.35
N ILE A 274 -2.37 -1.54 6.38
CA ILE A 274 -3.32 -1.88 7.43
C ILE A 274 -4.67 -1.24 7.13
N ILE A 275 -5.73 -2.00 7.27
CA ILE A 275 -7.11 -1.61 6.91
C ILE A 275 -8.00 -1.89 8.11
N ARG A 276 -8.89 -0.95 8.42
CA ARG A 276 -9.94 -1.15 9.43
C ARG A 276 -10.99 -2.11 8.88
N VAL A 277 -11.15 -3.28 9.52
CA VAL A 277 -12.05 -4.36 9.03
C VAL A 277 -13.48 -3.85 8.87
N LYS A 278 -14.01 -3.13 9.86
CA LYS A 278 -15.36 -2.56 9.80
C LYS A 278 -15.54 -1.64 8.58
N ALA A 279 -14.60 -0.71 8.35
CA ALA A 279 -14.69 0.21 7.21
C ALA A 279 -14.60 -0.53 5.86
N PHE A 280 -13.76 -1.58 5.78
CA PHE A 280 -13.66 -2.42 4.59
C PHE A 280 -14.99 -3.11 4.29
N MET A 281 -15.62 -3.72 5.29
CA MET A 281 -16.89 -4.44 5.13
C MET A 281 -18.05 -3.51 4.74
N GLU A 282 -18.06 -2.28 5.26
CA GLU A 282 -19.14 -1.32 5.01
C GLU A 282 -18.98 -0.55 3.70
N CYS A 283 -17.74 -0.31 3.23
CA CYS A 283 -17.48 0.66 2.17
C CYS A 283 -16.79 0.08 0.92
N CYS A 284 -16.20 -1.11 0.98
CA CYS A 284 -15.36 -1.64 -0.10
C CYS A 284 -16.05 -2.69 -1.00
N GLY A 285 -17.37 -2.88 -0.86
CA GLY A 285 -18.15 -3.72 -1.77
C GLY A 285 -18.27 -3.04 -3.14
N LEU A 286 -17.66 -3.63 -4.19
CA LEU A 286 -17.86 -3.19 -5.56
C LEU A 286 -19.00 -3.97 -6.20
N PRO A 287 -19.86 -3.31 -7.00
CA PRO A 287 -20.86 -4.02 -7.78
C PRO A 287 -20.17 -4.96 -8.79
N VAL A 288 -20.70 -6.16 -8.92
CA VAL A 288 -20.24 -7.10 -9.93
C VAL A 288 -20.66 -6.58 -11.31
N LEU A 289 -19.71 -6.44 -12.23
CA LEU A 289 -20.02 -6.08 -13.61
C LEU A 289 -20.68 -7.28 -14.31
N GLU A 290 -21.77 -7.03 -15.02
CA GLU A 290 -22.40 -8.06 -15.84
C GLU A 290 -21.47 -8.51 -16.98
N GLY A 291 -21.42 -9.82 -17.25
CA GLY A 291 -20.61 -10.37 -18.33
C GLY A 291 -19.74 -11.55 -17.90
N LYS A 292 -18.82 -11.94 -18.78
CA LYS A 292 -17.84 -13.00 -18.54
C LYS A 292 -16.46 -12.42 -18.22
N ALA A 293 -15.69 -13.16 -17.40
CA ALA A 293 -14.28 -12.83 -17.19
C ALA A 293 -13.54 -12.61 -18.54
N PRO A 294 -12.60 -11.64 -18.62
CA PRO A 294 -11.95 -10.94 -17.52
C PRO A 294 -12.62 -9.62 -17.11
N PHE A 295 -13.63 -9.12 -17.83
CA PHE A 295 -14.20 -7.80 -17.61
C PHE A 295 -15.55 -7.80 -16.88
N GLY A 296 -16.12 -8.98 -16.62
CA GLY A 296 -17.36 -9.18 -15.87
C GLY A 296 -17.38 -10.54 -15.19
N GLY A 297 -18.31 -10.78 -14.28
CA GLY A 297 -18.48 -12.04 -13.55
C GLY A 297 -17.92 -12.04 -12.14
#